data_7472de9374be35b27d49d41a40666b6c
#
_entry.id   7472de9374be35b27d49d41a40666b6c
#
_cell.length_a   1.000
_cell.length_b   1.000
_cell.length_c   1.000
_cell.angle_alpha   90.00
_cell.angle_beta   90.00
_cell.angle_gamma   90.00
#
_symmetry.space_group_name_H-M   'P 1'
#
loop_
_entity.id
_entity.type
_entity.pdbx_description
1 polymer ?
#
loop_
_entity_poly.entity_id
_entity_poly.type
_entity_poly.pdbx_seq_one_letter_code
_entity_poly.pdbx_strand_id
1 'polypeptide(L)'
;MIEPRKQVNNIYGYIRVSSEQQVKDGSSLEEQKRSIEEFVANKFGGRPVDKFFVDAGVSGMKALMDRPGSRGLTDTMDANDVIVATKLDRLARSFLEMXNMIPTXEDTGITLYFCDMFSDIPVVLPKQKEQTGLAAKMDMTRIANQQLITNMAMFAQLDRDQVMNRLNGGK
;
A
#
# COMPACT_ATOMS: atom_id res chain seq x y z
N MET A 1 -25.66 19.41 -4.28
CA MET A 1 -25.42 18.32 -5.21
C MET A 1 -24.20 17.51 -4.75
N ILE A 2 -24.42 16.26 -4.39
CA ILE A 2 -23.32 15.38 -3.98
C ILE A 2 -22.60 14.95 -5.25
N GLU A 3 -21.31 15.29 -5.34
CA GLU A 3 -20.50 14.80 -6.47
C GLU A 3 -20.61 13.27 -6.55
N PRO A 4 -20.84 12.72 -7.74
CA PRO A 4 -20.87 11.27 -7.86
C PRO A 4 -19.52 10.72 -7.38
N ARG A 5 -19.56 9.84 -6.40
CA ARG A 5 -18.36 9.14 -5.94
C ARG A 5 -17.73 8.50 -7.18
N LYS A 6 -16.48 8.82 -7.45
CA LYS A 6 -15.77 8.17 -8.56
C LYS A 6 -15.95 6.68 -8.41
N GLN A 7 -16.49 6.09 -9.42
CA GLN A 7 -16.79 4.66 -9.41
C GLN A 7 -15.48 3.88 -9.34
N VAL A 8 -15.34 3.10 -8.29
CA VAL A 8 -14.19 2.20 -8.15
C VAL A 8 -14.37 1.05 -9.16
N ASN A 9 -13.40 0.89 -10.04
CA ASN A 9 -13.45 -0.15 -11.07
C ASN A 9 -13.14 -1.52 -10.46
N ASN A 10 -11.89 -1.77 -10.14
CA ASN A 10 -11.45 -3.04 -9.57
C ASN A 10 -10.80 -2.82 -8.21
N ILE A 11 -10.87 -3.83 -7.35
CA ILE A 11 -10.23 -3.81 -6.03
C ILE A 11 -9.25 -4.98 -5.98
N TYR A 12 -7.97 -4.67 -5.88
CA TYR A 12 -6.89 -5.67 -5.87
C TYR A 12 -6.27 -5.76 -4.50
N GLY A 13 -6.02 -6.97 -4.04
CA GLY A 13 -5.24 -7.22 -2.83
C GLY A 13 -3.81 -7.56 -3.19
N TYR A 14 -2.86 -7.01 -2.46
CA TYR A 14 -1.45 -7.38 -2.60
C TYR A 14 -0.96 -8.04 -1.31
N ILE A 15 -0.36 -9.21 -1.46
CA ILE A 15 0.14 -10.01 -0.34
C ILE A 15 1.60 -10.39 -0.62
N ARG A 16 2.43 -10.22 0.40
CA ARG A 16 3.81 -10.73 0.35
C ARG A 16 4.10 -11.50 1.62
N VAL A 17 4.60 -12.71 1.47
CA VAL A 17 5.10 -13.52 2.57
C VAL A 17 6.47 -14.07 2.19
N SER A 18 7.44 -13.94 3.10
CA SER A 18 8.71 -14.63 2.97
C SER A 18 8.60 -16.01 3.66
N SER A 19 9.49 -16.92 3.31
CA SER A 19 9.52 -18.24 3.94
C SER A 19 9.76 -18.14 5.45
N GLU A 20 10.54 -17.15 5.89
CA GLU A 20 10.81 -16.93 7.31
C GLU A 20 9.59 -16.37 8.04
N GLN A 21 8.84 -15.48 7.41
CA GLN A 21 7.66 -14.85 8.02
C GLN A 21 6.50 -15.83 8.19
N GLN A 22 6.40 -16.83 7.34
CA GLN A 22 5.37 -17.85 7.48
C GLN A 22 5.52 -18.62 8.81
N VAL A 23 6.75 -18.72 9.32
CA VAL A 23 7.04 -19.47 10.55
C VAL A 23 6.96 -18.59 11.81
N LYS A 24 7.38 -17.32 11.74
CA LYS A 24 7.64 -16.51 12.95
C LYS A 24 6.53 -15.55 13.36
N ASP A 25 5.80 -14.93 12.42
CA ASP A 25 4.94 -13.77 12.74
C ASP A 25 3.45 -14.05 12.69
N GLY A 26 3.04 -15.24 12.29
CA GLY A 26 1.63 -15.54 12.13
C GLY A 26 0.93 -14.71 11.05
N SER A 27 1.66 -13.85 10.34
CA SER A 27 1.07 -13.08 9.25
C SER A 27 1.16 -13.88 7.95
N SER A 28 0.51 -15.02 7.98
CA SER A 28 0.44 -15.96 6.86
C SER A 28 -0.31 -15.33 5.69
N LEU A 29 -0.17 -15.96 4.54
CA LEU A 29 -0.92 -15.57 3.35
C LEU A 29 -2.42 -15.53 3.63
N GLU A 30 -2.94 -16.53 4.35
CA GLU A 30 -4.37 -16.63 4.66
C GLU A 30 -4.83 -15.50 5.59
N GLU A 31 -4.01 -15.13 6.57
CA GLU A 31 -4.33 -14.03 7.48
C GLU A 31 -4.34 -12.69 6.75
N GLN A 32 -3.36 -12.45 5.90
CA GLN A 32 -3.32 -11.23 5.09
C GLN A 32 -4.53 -11.17 4.15
N LYS A 33 -4.85 -12.28 3.50
CA LYS A 33 -6.00 -12.38 2.61
C LYS A 33 -7.29 -12.04 3.35
N ARG A 34 -7.50 -12.64 4.51
CA ARG A 34 -8.70 -12.40 5.33
C ARG A 34 -8.80 -10.93 5.76
N SER A 35 -7.68 -10.35 6.22
CA SER A 35 -7.65 -8.94 6.64
C SER A 35 -8.04 -8.01 5.49
N ILE A 36 -7.51 -8.27 4.31
CA ILE A 36 -7.83 -7.47 3.12
C ILE A 36 -9.30 -7.65 2.74
N GLU A 37 -9.80 -8.87 2.74
CA GLU A 37 -11.22 -9.16 2.41
C GLU A 37 -12.17 -8.44 3.37
N GLU A 38 -11.88 -8.50 4.68
CA GLU A 38 -12.69 -7.82 5.69
C GLU A 38 -12.65 -6.30 5.51
N PHE A 39 -11.48 -5.74 5.28
CA PHE A 39 -11.32 -4.31 5.03
C PHE A 39 -12.13 -3.87 3.82
N VAL A 40 -12.02 -4.60 2.71
CA VAL A 40 -12.70 -4.27 1.46
C VAL A 40 -14.21 -4.37 1.64
N ALA A 41 -14.71 -5.44 2.28
CA ALA A 41 -16.14 -5.60 2.51
C ALA A 41 -16.70 -4.45 3.35
N ASN A 42 -15.99 -4.05 4.41
CA ASN A 42 -16.43 -2.96 5.28
C ASN A 42 -16.35 -1.60 4.58
N LYS A 43 -15.30 -1.38 3.82
CA LYS A 43 -15.04 -0.06 3.20
C LYS A 43 -15.89 0.17 1.95
N PHE A 44 -16.14 -0.89 1.18
CA PHE A 44 -16.74 -0.78 -0.15
C PHE A 44 -18.11 -1.48 -0.25
N GLY A 45 -18.87 -1.45 0.85
CA GLY A 45 -20.28 -1.86 0.83
C GLY A 45 -20.51 -3.33 0.52
N GLY A 46 -19.64 -4.21 1.02
CA GLY A 46 -19.77 -5.65 0.83
C GLY A 46 -19.14 -6.18 -0.45
N ARG A 47 -18.41 -5.34 -1.19
CA ARG A 47 -17.74 -5.79 -2.41
C ARG A 47 -16.65 -6.82 -2.07
N PRO A 48 -16.46 -7.82 -2.92
CA PRO A 48 -15.32 -8.74 -2.79
C PRO A 48 -14.06 -8.10 -3.37
N VAL A 49 -12.90 -8.70 -3.05
CA VAL A 49 -11.64 -8.40 -3.74
C VAL A 49 -11.71 -9.06 -5.11
N ASP A 50 -11.42 -8.31 -6.15
CA ASP A 50 -11.53 -8.83 -7.53
C ASP A 50 -10.39 -9.79 -7.86
N LYS A 51 -9.18 -9.51 -7.37
CA LYS A 51 -8.03 -10.37 -7.60
C LYS A 51 -6.95 -10.10 -6.55
N PHE A 52 -6.25 -11.16 -6.15
CA PHE A 52 -5.07 -11.05 -5.29
C PHE A 52 -3.81 -11.26 -6.11
N PHE A 53 -2.82 -10.42 -5.87
CA PHE A 53 -1.47 -10.55 -6.40
C PHE A 53 -0.57 -10.94 -5.24
N VAL A 54 0.10 -12.09 -5.36
CA VAL A 54 0.79 -12.72 -4.25
C VAL A 54 2.27 -12.94 -4.60
N ASP A 55 3.14 -12.49 -3.71
CA ASP A 55 4.57 -12.79 -3.76
C ASP A 55 4.90 -13.69 -2.56
N ALA A 56 4.76 -15.00 -2.75
CA ALA A 56 5.05 -16.01 -1.74
C ALA A 56 6.51 -16.43 -1.82
N GLY A 57 7.16 -16.55 -0.66
CA GLY A 57 8.56 -16.93 -0.59
C GLY A 57 9.53 -15.86 -1.07
N VAL A 58 9.06 -14.61 -1.15
CA VAL A 58 9.86 -13.48 -1.67
C VAL A 58 10.25 -12.58 -0.51
N SER A 59 11.57 -12.36 -0.36
CA SER A 59 12.11 -11.49 0.67
C SER A 59 11.66 -10.04 0.48
N GLY A 60 11.40 -9.34 1.58
CA GLY A 60 11.15 -7.91 1.57
C GLY A 60 12.33 -7.09 1.08
N MET A 61 13.53 -7.69 1.05
CA MET A 61 14.71 -7.03 0.50
C MET A 61 14.69 -6.94 -1.02
N LYS A 62 13.89 -7.78 -1.69
CA LYS A 62 13.74 -7.71 -3.15
C LYS A 62 12.90 -6.48 -3.51
N ALA A 63 13.39 -5.67 -4.45
CA ALA A 63 12.68 -4.45 -4.86
C ALA A 63 11.30 -4.80 -5.41
N LEU A 64 10.35 -3.89 -5.21
CA LEU A 64 8.95 -4.13 -5.57
C LEU A 64 8.80 -4.54 -7.04
N MET A 65 9.46 -3.83 -7.94
CA MET A 65 9.34 -4.10 -9.38
C MET A 65 10.02 -5.39 -9.84
N ASP A 66 10.83 -5.99 -8.95
CA ASP A 66 11.47 -7.29 -9.24
C ASP A 66 10.65 -8.48 -8.76
N ARG A 67 9.53 -8.23 -8.08
CA ARG A 67 8.67 -9.29 -7.56
C ARG A 67 7.60 -9.65 -8.60
N PRO A 68 7.41 -10.93 -8.93
CA PRO A 68 6.43 -11.30 -9.97
C PRO A 68 5.00 -10.85 -9.69
N GLY A 69 4.57 -10.96 -8.43
CA GLY A 69 3.21 -10.57 -8.05
C GLY A 69 2.98 -9.07 -8.20
N SER A 70 3.92 -8.26 -7.74
CA SER A 70 3.79 -6.81 -7.86
C SER A 70 3.90 -6.34 -9.32
N ARG A 71 4.72 -7.01 -10.12
CA ARG A 71 4.77 -6.72 -11.56
C ARG A 71 3.43 -7.02 -12.23
N GLY A 72 2.84 -8.17 -11.90
CA GLY A 72 1.51 -8.52 -12.39
C GLY A 72 0.46 -7.48 -12.01
N LEU A 73 0.52 -7.00 -10.75
CA LEU A 73 -0.36 -5.93 -10.30
C LEU A 73 -0.15 -4.64 -11.10
N THR A 74 1.10 -4.23 -11.27
CA THR A 74 1.45 -3.00 -12.01
C THR A 74 0.98 -3.08 -13.46
N ASP A 75 1.13 -4.25 -14.09
CA ASP A 75 0.73 -4.45 -15.48
C ASP A 75 -0.80 -4.48 -15.65
N THR A 76 -1.54 -4.82 -14.58
CA THR A 76 -3.00 -4.98 -14.61
C THR A 76 -3.75 -3.72 -14.19
N MET A 77 -3.23 -2.99 -13.21
CA MET A 77 -3.93 -1.85 -12.60
C MET A 77 -4.17 -0.72 -13.59
N ASP A 78 -5.29 -0.04 -13.42
CA ASP A 78 -5.70 1.06 -14.29
C ASP A 78 -6.37 2.15 -13.44
N ALA A 79 -6.72 3.25 -14.10
CA ALA A 79 -7.35 4.38 -13.42
C ALA A 79 -8.63 3.94 -12.70
N ASN A 80 -8.83 4.49 -11.52
CA ASN A 80 -9.97 4.22 -10.63
C ASN A 80 -9.94 2.82 -9.99
N ASP A 81 -8.84 2.10 -10.11
CA ASP A 81 -8.63 0.87 -9.34
C ASP A 81 -8.17 1.20 -7.92
N VAL A 82 -8.43 0.28 -7.02
CA VAL A 82 -8.03 0.35 -5.61
C VAL A 82 -7.07 -0.81 -5.33
N ILE A 83 -5.98 -0.51 -4.65
CA ILE A 83 -5.03 -1.51 -4.16
C ILE A 83 -5.09 -1.51 -2.64
N VAL A 84 -5.15 -2.70 -2.04
CA VAL A 84 -5.15 -2.86 -0.59
C VAL A 84 -4.05 -3.85 -0.19
N ALA A 85 -3.22 -3.44 0.76
CA ALA A 85 -2.22 -4.31 1.38
C ALA A 85 -2.40 -4.23 2.90
N THR A 86 -1.84 -5.18 3.64
CA THR A 86 -2.01 -5.17 5.11
C THR A 86 -1.13 -4.13 5.77
N LYS A 87 0.13 -4.04 5.36
CA LYS A 87 1.12 -3.17 5.98
C LYS A 87 2.03 -2.54 4.94
N LEU A 88 2.63 -1.42 5.31
CA LEU A 88 3.58 -0.71 4.47
C LEU A 88 4.74 -1.62 4.02
N ASP A 89 5.30 -2.40 4.95
CA ASP A 89 6.47 -3.25 4.65
C ASP A 89 6.16 -4.42 3.72
N ARG A 90 4.89 -4.72 3.48
CA ARG A 90 4.52 -5.71 2.45
C ARG A 90 4.72 -5.13 1.06
N LEU A 91 4.42 -3.85 0.88
CA LEU A 91 4.49 -3.20 -0.42
C LEU A 91 5.89 -2.62 -0.69
N ALA A 92 6.42 -1.84 0.24
CA ALA A 92 7.71 -1.15 0.06
C ALA A 92 8.71 -1.56 1.14
N ARG A 93 9.98 -1.70 0.78
CA ARG A 93 11.03 -2.12 1.72
C ARG A 93 11.75 -0.95 2.37
N SER A 94 11.64 0.25 1.81
CA SER A 94 12.39 1.41 2.28
C SER A 94 11.62 2.69 2.01
N PHE A 95 12.02 3.73 2.72
CA PHE A 95 11.51 5.09 2.52
C PHE A 95 11.71 5.55 1.07
N LEU A 96 12.88 5.28 0.52
CA LEU A 96 13.20 5.70 -0.85
C LEU A 96 12.29 4.99 -1.86
N GLU A 97 12.06 3.70 -1.67
CA GLU A 97 11.16 2.95 -2.55
C GLU A 97 9.74 3.49 -2.50
N MET A 98 9.27 3.84 -1.32
CA MET A 98 7.95 4.42 -1.12
C MET A 98 7.82 5.80 -1.82
N UNK A 99 8.63 6.35 -1.65
CA UNK A 99 8.65 7.59 -2.21
C UNK A 99 8.70 7.62 -3.67
N ASN A 100 9.30 6.82 -4.12
CA ASN A 100 9.34 6.74 -5.57
C ASN A 100 8.04 6.15 -6.15
N MET A 101 7.39 5.32 -5.40
CA MET A 101 6.15 4.65 -5.83
C MET A 101 4.94 5.59 -5.83
N ILE A 102 4.85 6.51 -4.88
CA ILE A 102 3.67 7.37 -4.72
C ILE A 102 3.35 8.16 -5.99
N PRO A 103 4.31 8.84 -6.64
CA PRO A 103 3.99 9.58 -7.87
C PRO A 103 3.44 8.67 -8.97
N THR A 104 3.95 7.51 -9.11
CA THR A 104 3.43 6.54 -10.08
C THR A 104 1.97 6.16 -9.80
N UNK A 105 1.76 5.99 -8.72
CA UNK A 105 0.55 5.67 -8.35
C UNK A 105 -0.42 6.69 -8.59
N GLU A 106 -0.09 7.84 -8.28
CA GLU A 106 -0.94 9.01 -8.54
C GLU A 106 -1.17 9.22 -10.03
N ASP A 107 -0.14 9.12 -10.81
CA ASP A 107 -0.22 9.33 -12.26
C ASP A 107 -1.07 8.26 -12.95
N THR A 108 -1.02 7.04 -12.45
CA THR A 108 -1.86 5.94 -12.95
C THR A 108 -3.34 6.15 -12.58
N GLY A 109 -3.61 6.88 -11.49
CA GLY A 109 -4.98 7.14 -11.06
C GLY A 109 -5.54 6.12 -10.11
N ILE A 110 -4.68 5.39 -9.41
CA ILE A 110 -5.07 4.38 -8.42
C ILE A 110 -5.23 5.00 -7.04
N THR A 111 -5.92 4.29 -6.16
CA THR A 111 -6.01 4.58 -4.72
C THR A 111 -5.40 3.41 -3.95
N LEU A 112 -4.57 3.71 -2.97
CA LEU A 112 -3.89 2.69 -2.15
C LEU A 112 -4.30 2.82 -0.69
N TYR A 113 -4.65 1.69 -0.07
CA TYR A 113 -4.97 1.60 1.36
C TYR A 113 -4.08 0.56 2.04
N PHE A 114 -3.82 0.79 3.33
CA PHE A 114 -3.25 -0.22 4.23
C PHE A 114 -4.26 -0.55 5.33
N CYS A 115 -4.47 -1.84 5.59
CA CYS A 115 -5.49 -2.30 6.54
C CYS A 115 -5.18 -1.94 8.00
N ASP A 116 -3.90 -2.06 8.39
CA ASP A 116 -3.52 -1.96 9.79
C ASP A 116 -3.17 -0.55 10.24
N MET A 117 -3.01 0.36 9.27
CA MET A 117 -2.57 1.72 9.51
C MET A 117 -3.45 2.66 8.71
N PHE A 118 -4.06 3.64 9.36
CA PHE A 118 -4.88 4.62 8.64
C PHE A 118 -5.92 3.96 7.74
N SER A 119 -6.59 2.92 8.27
CA SER A 119 -7.52 2.10 7.46
C SER A 119 -8.64 2.93 6.81
N ASP A 120 -8.96 4.08 7.38
CA ASP A 120 -10.00 4.96 6.82
C ASP A 120 -9.45 6.02 5.87
N ILE A 121 -8.12 6.09 5.72
CA ILE A 121 -7.47 7.15 4.95
C ILE A 121 -6.65 6.49 3.83
N PRO A 122 -6.92 6.82 2.57
CA PRO A 122 -6.07 6.31 1.49
C PRO A 122 -4.68 6.96 1.57
N VAL A 123 -3.65 6.17 1.35
CA VAL A 123 -2.26 6.68 1.38
C VAL A 123 -1.82 7.21 0.02
N VAL A 124 -2.48 6.78 -1.04
CA VAL A 124 -2.29 7.34 -2.39
C VAL A 124 -3.67 7.64 -2.97
N LEU A 125 -3.81 8.85 -3.51
CA LEU A 125 -5.01 9.27 -4.22
C LEU A 125 -4.63 9.68 -5.65
N PRO A 126 -5.52 9.45 -6.61
CA PRO A 126 -5.25 9.89 -7.99
C PRO A 126 -4.99 11.40 -8.05
N LYS A 127 -4.07 11.77 -8.92
CA LYS A 127 -3.78 13.18 -9.19
C LYS A 127 -5.01 13.84 -9.80
N GLN A 128 -5.44 14.94 -9.20
CA GLN A 128 -6.58 15.68 -9.73
C GLN A 128 -6.08 16.72 -10.74
N LYS A 129 -6.82 16.85 -11.83
CA LYS A 129 -6.58 17.95 -12.76
C LYS A 129 -6.87 19.27 -12.05
N GLU A 130 -6.12 20.30 -12.40
CA GLU A 130 -6.23 21.61 -11.76
C GLU A 130 -7.69 22.06 -11.68
N GLN A 131 -8.18 22.19 -10.45
CA GLN A 131 -9.52 22.66 -10.16
C GLN A 131 -9.44 23.59 -8.95
N THR A 132 -10.39 24.50 -8.85
CA THR A 132 -10.47 25.44 -7.75
C THR A 132 -11.45 24.95 -6.68
N GLY A 133 -11.33 25.45 -5.46
CA GLY A 133 -12.28 25.17 -4.38
C GLY A 133 -12.05 23.85 -3.70
N LEU A 134 -13.07 22.97 -3.74
CA LEU A 134 -13.07 21.68 -3.04
C LEU A 134 -11.94 20.77 -3.50
N ALA A 135 -11.60 20.81 -4.80
CA ALA A 135 -10.51 20.02 -5.35
C ALA A 135 -9.15 20.43 -4.77
N ALA A 136 -8.95 21.73 -4.54
CA ALA A 136 -7.73 22.22 -3.89
C ALA A 136 -7.62 21.69 -2.46
N LYS A 137 -8.75 21.59 -1.75
CA LYS A 137 -8.82 21.04 -0.40
C LYS A 137 -8.48 19.55 -0.38
N MET A 138 -8.95 18.81 -1.38
CA MET A 138 -8.62 17.40 -1.53
C MET A 138 -7.13 17.18 -1.85
N ASP A 139 -6.54 18.09 -2.62
CA ASP A 139 -5.09 18.05 -2.91
C ASP A 139 -4.28 18.29 -1.63
N MET A 140 -4.73 19.19 -0.75
CA MET A 140 -4.08 19.40 0.55
C MET A 140 -4.12 18.13 1.39
N THR A 141 -5.25 17.42 1.39
CA THR A 141 -5.39 16.14 2.09
C THR A 141 -4.42 15.10 1.52
N ARG A 142 -4.31 15.05 0.20
CA ARG A 142 -3.38 14.14 -0.49
C ARG A 142 -1.93 14.42 -0.08
N ILE A 143 -1.55 15.70 -0.09
CA ILE A 143 -0.20 16.12 0.31
C ILE A 143 0.06 15.74 1.77
N ALA A 144 -0.90 15.99 2.66
CA ALA A 144 -0.76 15.64 4.09
C ALA A 144 -0.61 14.13 4.28
N ASN A 145 -1.39 13.33 3.53
CA ASN A 145 -1.28 11.87 3.61
C ASN A 145 0.08 11.38 3.12
N GLN A 146 0.57 11.94 2.03
CA GLN A 146 1.91 11.61 1.51
C GLN A 146 3.00 11.95 2.51
N GLN A 147 2.91 13.13 3.13
CA GLN A 147 3.86 13.57 4.16
C GLN A 147 3.86 12.60 5.33
N LEU A 148 2.67 12.19 5.79
CA LEU A 148 2.52 11.27 6.91
C LEU A 148 3.15 9.92 6.58
N ILE A 149 2.86 9.36 5.41
CA ILE A 149 3.42 8.08 4.97
C ILE A 149 4.95 8.16 4.84
N THR A 150 5.44 9.27 4.28
CA THR A 150 6.87 9.52 4.14
C THR A 150 7.56 9.51 5.52
N ASN A 151 6.97 10.22 6.48
CA ASN A 151 7.51 10.28 7.84
C ASN A 151 7.51 8.90 8.51
N MET A 152 6.44 8.14 8.34
CA MET A 152 6.33 6.80 8.93
C MET A 152 7.28 5.80 8.28
N ALA A 153 7.48 5.89 6.97
CA ALA A 153 8.45 5.06 6.26
C ALA A 153 9.87 5.37 6.74
N MET A 154 10.17 6.66 6.99
CA MET A 154 11.45 7.08 7.54
C MET A 154 11.67 6.51 8.94
N PHE A 155 10.66 6.58 9.83
CA PHE A 155 10.76 6.01 11.17
C PHE A 155 10.97 4.49 11.12
N ALA A 156 10.28 3.80 10.24
CA ALA A 156 10.44 2.35 10.07
C ALA A 156 11.87 2.00 9.63
N GLN A 157 12.45 2.82 8.73
CA GLN A 157 13.84 2.65 8.30
C GLN A 157 14.81 2.87 9.46
N LEU A 158 14.60 3.92 10.27
CA LEU A 158 15.44 4.21 11.44
C LEU A 158 15.39 3.07 12.45
N ASP A 159 14.21 2.50 12.70
CA ASP A 159 14.07 1.36 13.61
C ASP A 159 14.87 0.16 13.11
N ARG A 160 14.81 -0.14 11.82
CA ARG A 160 15.57 -1.24 11.22
C ARG A 160 17.08 -0.99 11.35
N ASP A 161 17.52 0.23 11.10
CA ASP A 161 18.93 0.61 11.20
C ASP A 161 19.42 0.47 12.63
N GLN A 162 18.60 0.86 13.63
CA GLN A 162 18.96 0.70 15.05
C GLN A 162 19.09 -0.77 15.43
N VAL A 163 18.16 -1.63 14.97
CA VAL A 163 18.23 -3.06 15.24
C VAL A 163 19.49 -3.66 14.62
N MET A 164 19.80 -3.31 13.37
CA MET A 164 21.02 -3.79 12.71
C MET A 164 22.28 -3.32 13.42
N ASN A 165 22.30 -2.07 13.89
CA ASN A 165 23.43 -1.53 14.63
C ASN A 165 23.63 -2.26 15.97
N ARG A 166 22.56 -2.59 16.67
CA ARG A 166 22.63 -3.37 17.92
C ARG A 166 23.19 -4.76 17.65
N LEU A 167 22.74 -5.41 16.59
CA LEU A 167 23.24 -6.75 16.23
C LEU A 167 24.71 -6.72 15.84
N ASN A 168 25.13 -5.68 15.11
CA ASN A 168 26.53 -5.55 14.67
C ASN A 168 27.44 -5.02 15.74
N GLY A 169 26.93 -4.24 16.70
CA GLY A 169 27.69 -3.64 17.80
C GLY A 169 27.86 -4.52 19.03
N GLY A 170 27.23 -5.71 19.04
CA GLY A 170 27.26 -6.63 20.16
C GLY A 170 28.46 -7.54 20.21
N LYS A 171 29.54 -7.21 19.53
CA LYS A 171 30.81 -7.98 19.55
C LYS A 171 31.82 -7.33 20.42
#